data_ee209a11b75b7c0768566ef68e49bd0b
#
_entry.id   ee209a11b75b7c0768566ef68e49bd0b
#
_cell.length_a   1.000
_cell.length_b   1.000
_cell.length_c   1.000
_cell.angle_alpha   90.00
_cell.angle_beta   90.00
_cell.angle_gamma   90.00
#
_symmetry.space_group_name_H-M   'P 1'
#
loop_
_entity.id
_entity.type
_entity.pdbx_description
1 polymer ?
#
loop_
_entity_poly.entity_id
_entity_poly.type
_entity_poly.pdbx_seq_one_letter_code
_entity_poly.pdbx_strand_id
1 'polypeptide(L)'
;LHIIVILRANFLKQLTMSAVVETASVLADRINALEESSTLGMTKKARELAAQGHKVISLSVGEPDFKTPKHICEAAKQAIDEGYHGYSPVAGYADLRKAIADKFNNENNINWKPENIVVSTGAKHSLANVIQVLVNPGDEVVILSPYWVSYSEMVKLAEGKSVIVDGSFENDFKVTPEQLEAAITSRTKVVMFASPNNPTGSVYSEEELRALAAVIAKYENVYVLADEIYEYINFTPQGHFSIGSVAEIHDRVVTVNGVAKGYAMTGWRIGYIGAAKWIADGVEKLQGQVTSGTGSISQRAALAAITGPKDAAKEMCEAYDRRRHLVVGLLKEIPGFKVNMPQGAFYAFPDISYYFGKTDGKTAINDSDDFCMWLLNEAFVATVAGSGFGAPNCMRISTAASDENLTEACRRIAEAVAKLY
;
A
#
# COMPACT_ATOMS: atom_id res chain seq x y z
N LEU A 1 -21.34 14.28 -56.40
CA LEU A 1 -20.34 13.40 -55.77
C LEU A 1 -19.83 13.98 -54.44
N HIS A 2 -19.59 15.30 -54.34
CA HIS A 2 -19.05 15.95 -53.13
C HIS A 2 -19.97 15.89 -51.89
N ILE A 3 -21.29 15.94 -52.07
CA ILE A 3 -22.28 15.92 -50.97
C ILE A 3 -22.37 14.54 -50.31
N ILE A 4 -22.22 13.46 -51.07
CA ILE A 4 -22.26 12.08 -50.54
C ILE A 4 -21.03 11.74 -49.68
N VAL A 5 -19.86 12.32 -49.99
CA VAL A 5 -18.61 12.13 -49.20
C VAL A 5 -18.69 12.84 -47.85
N ILE A 6 -19.27 14.05 -47.81
CA ILE A 6 -19.45 14.83 -46.56
C ILE A 6 -20.46 14.16 -45.62
N LEU A 7 -21.54 13.61 -46.14
CA LEU A 7 -22.55 12.89 -45.36
C LEU A 7 -22.00 11.58 -44.78
N ARG A 8 -21.17 10.85 -45.54
CA ARG A 8 -20.47 9.65 -45.02
C ARG A 8 -19.46 9.96 -43.94
N ALA A 9 -18.70 11.06 -44.07
CA ALA A 9 -17.70 11.46 -43.06
C ALA A 9 -18.36 11.90 -41.74
N ASN A 10 -19.49 12.61 -41.81
CA ASN A 10 -20.25 13.01 -40.62
C ASN A 10 -20.99 11.84 -39.98
N PHE A 11 -21.50 10.89 -40.77
CA PHE A 11 -22.12 9.65 -40.24
C PHE A 11 -21.10 8.74 -39.54
N LEU A 12 -19.89 8.61 -40.10
CA LEU A 12 -18.80 7.87 -39.46
C LEU A 12 -18.26 8.56 -38.17
N LYS A 13 -18.21 9.90 -38.13
CA LYS A 13 -17.89 10.63 -36.90
C LYS A 13 -18.97 10.52 -35.84
N GLN A 14 -20.23 10.52 -36.18
CA GLN A 14 -21.34 10.29 -35.24
C GLN A 14 -21.33 8.84 -34.70
N LEU A 15 -21.06 7.84 -35.56
CA LEU A 15 -20.95 6.44 -35.15
C LEU A 15 -19.75 6.20 -34.20
N THR A 16 -18.59 6.85 -34.42
CA THR A 16 -17.43 6.70 -33.56
C THR A 16 -17.60 7.43 -32.22
N MET A 17 -18.22 8.61 -32.19
CA MET A 17 -18.56 9.31 -30.94
C MET A 17 -19.65 8.59 -30.15
N SER A 18 -20.69 8.03 -30.81
CA SER A 18 -21.74 7.25 -30.16
C SER A 18 -21.19 5.93 -29.58
N ALA A 19 -20.29 5.25 -30.30
CA ALA A 19 -19.68 3.99 -29.82
C ALA A 19 -18.75 4.18 -28.60
N VAL A 20 -18.07 5.33 -28.50
CA VAL A 20 -17.19 5.62 -27.35
C VAL A 20 -18.02 6.00 -26.10
N VAL A 21 -19.17 6.62 -26.27
CA VAL A 21 -20.07 6.96 -25.15
C VAL A 21 -20.86 5.72 -24.67
N GLU A 22 -21.24 4.80 -25.58
CA GLU A 22 -21.96 3.57 -25.22
C GLU A 22 -21.07 2.55 -24.50
N THR A 23 -19.78 2.45 -24.81
CA THR A 23 -18.90 1.49 -24.14
C THR A 23 -18.61 1.85 -22.67
N ALA A 24 -18.60 3.13 -22.30
CA ALA A 24 -18.45 3.54 -20.90
C ALA A 24 -19.68 3.19 -20.04
N SER A 25 -20.88 3.08 -20.64
CA SER A 25 -22.12 2.72 -19.94
C SER A 25 -22.36 1.20 -19.76
N VAL A 26 -21.53 0.36 -20.38
CA VAL A 26 -21.67 -1.10 -20.34
C VAL A 26 -20.95 -1.74 -19.14
N LEU A 27 -19.96 -1.04 -18.58
CA LEU A 27 -19.27 -1.52 -17.37
C LEU A 27 -20.16 -1.33 -16.13
N ALA A 28 -20.02 -2.23 -15.16
CA ALA A 28 -20.72 -2.10 -13.88
C ALA A 28 -20.32 -0.78 -13.18
N ASP A 29 -21.27 -0.12 -12.51
CA ASP A 29 -21.08 1.19 -11.88
C ASP A 29 -19.88 1.21 -10.93
N ARG A 30 -19.68 0.13 -10.16
CA ARG A 30 -18.54 -0.01 -9.26
C ARG A 30 -17.18 -0.01 -9.98
N ILE A 31 -17.13 -0.41 -11.26
CA ILE A 31 -15.89 -0.38 -12.06
C ILE A 31 -15.67 1.04 -12.61
N ASN A 32 -16.76 1.72 -13.05
CA ASN A 32 -16.68 3.11 -13.50
C ASN A 32 -16.30 4.07 -12.35
N ALA A 33 -16.60 3.72 -11.11
CA ALA A 33 -16.23 4.49 -9.93
C ALA A 33 -14.77 4.37 -9.51
N LEU A 34 -14.00 3.39 -10.05
CA LEU A 34 -12.60 3.20 -9.73
C LEU A 34 -11.70 4.21 -10.42
N GLU A 35 -10.67 4.62 -9.70
CA GLU A 35 -9.59 5.45 -10.24
C GLU A 35 -8.35 4.60 -10.55
N GLU A 36 -7.60 4.99 -11.59
CA GLU A 36 -6.30 4.37 -11.84
C GLU A 36 -5.32 4.72 -10.72
N SER A 37 -4.53 3.71 -10.30
CA SER A 37 -3.52 3.93 -9.27
C SER A 37 -2.46 4.93 -9.74
N SER A 38 -2.33 6.06 -9.05
CA SER A 38 -1.32 7.10 -9.30
C SER A 38 0.12 6.53 -9.33
N THR A 39 0.40 5.55 -8.46
CA THR A 39 1.70 4.84 -8.43
C THR A 39 1.96 4.08 -9.74
N LEU A 40 0.95 3.37 -10.27
CA LEU A 40 1.08 2.63 -11.53
C LEU A 40 1.18 3.57 -12.74
N GLY A 41 0.39 4.63 -12.75
CA GLY A 41 0.43 5.67 -13.78
C GLY A 41 1.82 6.32 -13.88
N MET A 42 2.39 6.75 -12.76
CA MET A 42 3.73 7.33 -12.72
C MET A 42 4.82 6.33 -13.17
N THR A 43 4.72 5.07 -12.73
CA THR A 43 5.66 4.01 -13.14
C THR A 43 5.61 3.76 -14.65
N LYS A 44 4.42 3.78 -15.26
CA LYS A 44 4.25 3.62 -16.70
C LYS A 44 4.94 4.77 -17.45
N LYS A 45 4.68 6.03 -17.07
CA LYS A 45 5.32 7.21 -17.69
C LYS A 45 6.82 7.20 -17.53
N ALA A 46 7.36 6.81 -16.36
CA ALA A 46 8.78 6.67 -16.14
C ALA A 46 9.43 5.64 -17.10
N ARG A 47 8.76 4.50 -17.32
CA ARG A 47 9.21 3.48 -18.29
C ARG A 47 9.18 3.99 -19.74
N GLU A 48 8.16 4.76 -20.11
CA GLU A 48 8.06 5.36 -21.44
C GLU A 48 9.23 6.32 -21.72
N LEU A 49 9.57 7.18 -20.75
CA LEU A 49 10.75 8.07 -20.89
C LEU A 49 12.07 7.31 -20.91
N ALA A 50 12.21 6.26 -20.10
CA ALA A 50 13.39 5.40 -20.13
C ALA A 50 13.55 4.69 -21.48
N ALA A 51 12.45 4.25 -22.12
CA ALA A 51 12.46 3.66 -23.46
C ALA A 51 12.87 4.66 -24.56
N GLN A 52 12.67 5.96 -24.32
CA GLN A 52 13.14 7.06 -25.19
C GLN A 52 14.62 7.40 -24.99
N GLY A 53 15.33 6.70 -24.08
CA GLY A 53 16.76 6.87 -23.84
C GLY A 53 17.12 7.81 -22.67
N HIS A 54 16.12 8.31 -21.93
CA HIS A 54 16.38 9.15 -20.76
C HIS A 54 16.82 8.29 -19.55
N LYS A 55 17.79 8.81 -18.77
CA LYS A 55 18.23 8.16 -17.52
C LYS A 55 17.28 8.52 -16.37
N VAL A 56 16.12 7.86 -16.35
CA VAL A 56 15.10 8.06 -15.31
C VAL A 56 15.50 7.31 -14.04
N ILE A 57 15.48 8.00 -12.88
CA ILE A 57 15.57 7.39 -11.56
C ILE A 57 14.17 7.24 -11.01
N SER A 58 13.71 5.98 -10.87
CA SER A 58 12.34 5.71 -10.38
C SER A 58 12.35 5.50 -8.87
N LEU A 59 11.76 6.46 -8.15
CA LEU A 59 11.46 6.41 -6.72
C LEU A 59 9.96 6.33 -6.46
N SER A 60 9.18 5.94 -7.48
CA SER A 60 7.71 5.80 -7.41
C SER A 60 7.27 4.40 -6.96
N VAL A 61 8.11 3.38 -7.11
CA VAL A 61 7.73 1.98 -6.87
C VAL A 61 7.84 1.63 -5.39
N GLY A 62 6.83 0.98 -4.86
CA GLY A 62 6.82 0.44 -3.49
C GLY A 62 7.33 -0.99 -3.44
N GLU A 63 8.55 -1.25 -3.88
CA GLU A 63 9.14 -2.58 -4.00
C GLU A 63 10.56 -2.59 -3.44
N PRO A 64 10.95 -3.60 -2.60
CA PRO A 64 12.33 -3.79 -2.18
C PRO A 64 13.28 -3.89 -3.37
N ASP A 65 14.43 -3.24 -3.30
CA ASP A 65 15.51 -3.34 -4.31
C ASP A 65 16.45 -4.53 -4.07
N PHE A 66 16.16 -5.33 -3.06
CA PHE A 66 16.88 -6.56 -2.74
C PHE A 66 16.28 -7.76 -3.48
N LYS A 67 17.08 -8.81 -3.63
CA LYS A 67 16.62 -10.11 -4.12
C LYS A 67 16.04 -10.93 -2.96
N THR A 68 15.05 -11.77 -3.27
CA THR A 68 14.56 -12.78 -2.35
C THR A 68 15.73 -13.63 -1.81
N PRO A 69 15.84 -13.86 -0.48
CA PRO A 69 16.90 -14.66 0.11
C PRO A 69 17.03 -16.06 -0.50
N LYS A 70 18.28 -16.53 -0.65
CA LYS A 70 18.59 -17.76 -1.38
C LYS A 70 17.86 -18.99 -0.83
N HIS A 71 17.78 -19.16 0.49
CA HIS A 71 17.10 -20.32 1.10
C HIS A 71 15.62 -20.39 0.74
N ILE A 72 14.96 -19.24 0.56
CA ILE A 72 13.56 -19.14 0.12
C ILE A 72 13.42 -19.59 -1.34
N CYS A 73 14.33 -19.11 -2.20
CA CYS A 73 14.36 -19.53 -3.60
C CYS A 73 14.62 -21.02 -3.77
N GLU A 74 15.53 -21.60 -2.95
CA GLU A 74 15.80 -23.04 -2.98
C GLU A 74 14.58 -23.86 -2.52
N ALA A 75 13.85 -23.41 -1.50
CA ALA A 75 12.60 -24.06 -1.08
C ALA A 75 11.54 -24.08 -2.19
N ALA A 76 11.46 -23.04 -3.00
CA ALA A 76 10.56 -23.01 -4.16
C ALA A 76 10.98 -24.00 -5.24
N LYS A 77 12.28 -24.11 -5.54
CA LYS A 77 12.80 -25.10 -6.50
C LYS A 77 12.51 -26.52 -6.02
N GLN A 78 12.78 -26.79 -4.75
CA GLN A 78 12.45 -28.07 -4.14
C GLN A 78 10.95 -28.39 -4.24
N ALA A 79 10.08 -27.42 -4.03
CA ALA A 79 8.64 -27.60 -4.17
C ALA A 79 8.22 -27.98 -5.61
N ILE A 80 8.93 -27.47 -6.63
CA ILE A 80 8.73 -27.90 -8.03
C ILE A 80 9.13 -29.36 -8.20
N ASP A 81 10.31 -29.76 -7.70
CA ASP A 81 10.84 -31.11 -7.80
C ASP A 81 9.98 -32.13 -7.01
N GLU A 82 9.39 -31.71 -5.89
CA GLU A 82 8.48 -32.50 -5.06
C GLU A 82 7.04 -32.59 -5.60
N GLY A 83 6.74 -31.87 -6.68
CA GLY A 83 5.45 -31.98 -7.37
C GLY A 83 4.31 -31.17 -6.73
N TYR A 84 4.58 -30.04 -6.10
CA TYR A 84 3.54 -29.09 -5.63
C TYR A 84 2.84 -28.40 -6.81
N HIS A 85 2.22 -29.17 -7.72
CA HIS A 85 1.63 -28.68 -8.96
C HIS A 85 0.10 -28.64 -8.94
N GLY A 86 -0.53 -29.31 -7.95
CA GLY A 86 -1.98 -29.38 -7.81
C GLY A 86 -2.57 -28.17 -7.10
N TYR A 87 -3.90 -28.12 -7.06
CA TYR A 87 -4.61 -27.13 -6.28
C TYR A 87 -4.27 -27.24 -4.79
N SER A 88 -3.96 -26.11 -4.16
CA SER A 88 -3.82 -26.02 -2.72
C SER A 88 -5.17 -25.87 -2.03
N PRO A 89 -5.30 -26.18 -0.73
CA PRO A 89 -6.45 -25.78 0.06
C PRO A 89 -6.71 -24.26 -0.06
N VAL A 90 -7.97 -23.85 -0.05
CA VAL A 90 -8.36 -22.46 -0.25
C VAL A 90 -7.71 -21.53 0.79
N ALA A 91 -7.75 -21.90 2.07
CA ALA A 91 -7.14 -21.11 3.14
C ALA A 91 -5.60 -21.25 3.21
N GLY A 92 -4.99 -22.08 2.36
CA GLY A 92 -3.57 -22.39 2.36
C GLY A 92 -3.21 -23.72 3.03
N TYR A 93 -1.97 -24.19 2.82
CA TYR A 93 -1.48 -25.42 3.41
C TYR A 93 -1.47 -25.36 4.94
N ALA A 94 -1.78 -26.48 5.59
CA ALA A 94 -1.92 -26.58 7.04
C ALA A 94 -0.64 -26.20 7.79
N ASP A 95 0.52 -26.63 7.28
CA ASP A 95 1.84 -26.31 7.86
C ASP A 95 2.18 -24.81 7.73
N LEU A 96 1.85 -24.17 6.61
CA LEU A 96 2.02 -22.73 6.43
C LEU A 96 1.09 -21.95 7.37
N ARG A 97 -0.20 -22.34 7.45
CA ARG A 97 -1.16 -21.71 8.37
C ARG A 97 -0.70 -21.84 9.83
N LYS A 98 -0.16 -23.01 10.20
CA LYS A 98 0.42 -23.21 11.53
C LYS A 98 1.62 -22.30 11.76
N ALA A 99 2.55 -22.22 10.81
CA ALA A 99 3.73 -21.35 10.92
C ALA A 99 3.36 -19.87 11.04
N ILE A 100 2.31 -19.42 10.33
CA ILE A 100 1.79 -18.05 10.42
C ILE A 100 1.14 -17.81 11.79
N ALA A 101 0.34 -18.75 12.32
CA ALA A 101 -0.24 -18.65 13.65
C ALA A 101 0.85 -18.59 14.72
N ASP A 102 1.85 -19.48 14.64
CA ASP A 102 3.01 -19.48 15.55
C ASP A 102 3.77 -18.13 15.50
N LYS A 103 3.94 -17.55 14.29
CA LYS A 103 4.55 -16.23 14.11
C LYS A 103 3.74 -15.13 14.78
N PHE A 104 2.42 -15.07 14.58
CA PHE A 104 1.56 -14.10 15.25
C PHE A 104 1.61 -14.22 16.76
N ASN A 105 1.63 -15.44 17.28
CA ASN A 105 1.69 -15.71 18.73
C ASN A 105 3.04 -15.27 19.33
N ASN A 106 4.13 -15.61 18.67
CA ASN A 106 5.48 -15.44 19.21
C ASN A 106 6.07 -14.04 18.96
N GLU A 107 5.73 -13.42 17.82
CA GLU A 107 6.32 -12.14 17.42
C GLU A 107 5.39 -10.95 17.67
N ASN A 108 4.05 -11.15 17.61
CA ASN A 108 3.05 -10.08 17.73
C ASN A 108 2.18 -10.17 19.00
N ASN A 109 2.34 -11.21 19.83
CA ASN A 109 1.48 -11.47 21.01
C ASN A 109 -0.01 -11.59 20.65
N ILE A 110 -0.34 -12.11 19.48
CA ILE A 110 -1.71 -12.32 19.01
C ILE A 110 -2.03 -13.81 19.11
N ASN A 111 -2.98 -14.19 19.93
CA ASN A 111 -3.28 -15.60 20.20
C ASN A 111 -4.18 -16.22 19.11
N TRP A 112 -3.62 -16.49 17.93
CA TRP A 112 -4.31 -17.16 16.84
C TRP A 112 -3.96 -18.66 16.74
N LYS A 113 -4.91 -19.44 16.25
CA LYS A 113 -4.75 -20.85 15.85
C LYS A 113 -4.72 -20.96 14.33
N PRO A 114 -4.29 -22.11 13.75
CA PRO A 114 -4.27 -22.27 12.30
C PRO A 114 -5.62 -22.02 11.60
N GLU A 115 -6.73 -22.31 12.26
CA GLU A 115 -8.09 -22.04 11.73
C GLU A 115 -8.45 -20.54 11.63
N ASN A 116 -7.69 -19.68 12.27
CA ASN A 116 -7.83 -18.23 12.19
C ASN A 116 -7.07 -17.61 11.01
N ILE A 117 -6.28 -18.41 10.28
CA ILE A 117 -5.37 -17.94 9.23
C ILE A 117 -5.94 -18.27 7.85
N VAL A 118 -5.93 -17.27 6.95
CA VAL A 118 -6.20 -17.47 5.52
C VAL A 118 -5.06 -16.85 4.73
N VAL A 119 -4.46 -17.67 3.85
CA VAL A 119 -3.37 -17.25 2.95
C VAL A 119 -3.98 -16.85 1.60
N SER A 120 -3.61 -15.66 1.11
CA SER A 120 -4.14 -15.06 -0.12
C SER A 120 -3.04 -14.66 -1.09
N THR A 121 -3.43 -14.29 -2.31
CA THR A 121 -2.50 -13.88 -3.39
C THR A 121 -1.96 -12.45 -3.14
N GLY A 122 -1.17 -12.30 -2.08
CA GLY A 122 -0.61 -11.04 -1.57
C GLY A 122 -1.56 -10.31 -0.60
N ALA A 123 -0.98 -9.45 0.25
CA ALA A 123 -1.72 -8.67 1.25
C ALA A 123 -2.86 -7.82 0.62
N LYS A 124 -2.68 -7.30 -0.61
CA LYS A 124 -3.75 -6.60 -1.34
C LYS A 124 -5.00 -7.47 -1.50
N HIS A 125 -4.84 -8.74 -1.84
CA HIS A 125 -5.96 -9.68 -1.98
C HIS A 125 -6.59 -9.98 -0.62
N SER A 126 -5.77 -10.14 0.44
CA SER A 126 -6.27 -10.29 1.82
C SER A 126 -7.14 -9.11 2.24
N LEU A 127 -6.67 -7.88 2.04
CA LEU A 127 -7.39 -6.63 2.35
C LEU A 127 -8.72 -6.56 1.57
N ALA A 128 -8.68 -6.79 0.26
CA ALA A 128 -9.87 -6.76 -0.59
C ALA A 128 -10.90 -7.80 -0.17
N ASN A 129 -10.46 -9.02 0.16
CA ASN A 129 -11.36 -10.08 0.65
C ASN A 129 -12.03 -9.67 1.97
N VAL A 130 -11.28 -9.11 2.92
CA VAL A 130 -11.84 -8.69 4.22
C VAL A 130 -12.88 -7.58 4.04
N ILE A 131 -12.57 -6.57 3.23
CA ILE A 131 -13.54 -5.49 2.94
C ILE A 131 -14.81 -6.06 2.31
N GLN A 132 -14.70 -6.95 1.33
CA GLN A 132 -15.88 -7.57 0.68
C GLN A 132 -16.68 -8.49 1.62
N VAL A 133 -16.04 -9.06 2.65
CA VAL A 133 -16.71 -9.93 3.64
C VAL A 133 -17.42 -9.13 4.72
N LEU A 134 -16.87 -7.96 5.11
CA LEU A 134 -17.40 -7.19 6.25
C LEU A 134 -18.31 -6.03 5.84
N VAL A 135 -18.15 -5.47 4.64
CA VAL A 135 -18.79 -4.22 4.23
C VAL A 135 -19.94 -4.49 3.28
N ASN A 136 -21.13 -4.00 3.62
CA ASN A 136 -22.31 -3.97 2.74
C ASN A 136 -22.38 -2.63 1.99
N PRO A 137 -23.18 -2.55 0.92
CA PRO A 137 -23.48 -1.28 0.26
C PRO A 137 -23.96 -0.22 1.26
N GLY A 138 -23.26 0.93 1.29
CA GLY A 138 -23.58 2.06 2.17
C GLY A 138 -23.00 2.01 3.58
N ASP A 139 -22.38 0.90 4.01
CA ASP A 139 -21.58 0.86 5.23
C ASP A 139 -20.39 1.82 5.13
N GLU A 140 -19.99 2.42 6.24
CA GLU A 140 -18.86 3.33 6.32
C GLU A 140 -17.59 2.61 6.74
N VAL A 141 -16.49 2.91 6.01
CA VAL A 141 -15.13 2.49 6.36
C VAL A 141 -14.33 3.75 6.69
N VAL A 142 -13.95 3.88 7.96
CA VAL A 142 -13.06 4.95 8.40
C VAL A 142 -11.64 4.59 8.01
N ILE A 143 -10.99 5.44 7.20
CA ILE A 143 -9.62 5.26 6.72
C ILE A 143 -8.76 6.35 7.34
N LEU A 144 -7.73 5.94 8.10
CA LEU A 144 -6.76 6.88 8.68
C LEU A 144 -5.77 7.32 7.59
N SER A 145 -5.78 8.63 7.30
CA SER A 145 -5.01 9.26 6.22
C SER A 145 -3.75 9.94 6.79
N PRO A 146 -2.64 9.98 6.02
CA PRO A 146 -2.43 9.44 4.68
C PRO A 146 -2.47 7.91 4.63
N TYR A 147 -3.01 7.36 3.55
CA TYR A 147 -3.27 5.92 3.41
C TYR A 147 -2.79 5.39 2.06
N TRP A 148 -2.63 4.08 1.94
CA TRP A 148 -2.28 3.45 0.68
C TRP A 148 -3.43 3.58 -0.34
N VAL A 149 -3.12 4.11 -1.51
CA VAL A 149 -4.06 4.48 -2.59
C VAL A 149 -5.14 3.42 -2.92
N SER A 150 -4.91 2.15 -2.61
CA SER A 150 -5.85 1.09 -2.92
C SER A 150 -6.95 0.90 -1.85
N TYR A 151 -6.85 1.53 -0.68
CA TYR A 151 -7.84 1.31 0.38
C TYR A 151 -9.21 1.85 -0.02
N SER A 152 -9.31 3.09 -0.45
CA SER A 152 -10.55 3.70 -0.91
C SER A 152 -11.16 2.96 -2.10
N GLU A 153 -10.31 2.45 -3.00
CA GLU A 153 -10.77 1.70 -4.18
C GLU A 153 -11.37 0.33 -3.79
N MET A 154 -10.81 -0.34 -2.77
CA MET A 154 -11.40 -1.58 -2.23
C MET A 154 -12.77 -1.33 -1.60
N VAL A 155 -12.93 -0.19 -0.91
CA VAL A 155 -14.21 0.22 -0.33
C VAL A 155 -15.24 0.52 -1.42
N LYS A 156 -14.85 1.22 -2.49
CA LYS A 156 -15.71 1.46 -3.68
C LYS A 156 -16.16 0.13 -4.32
N LEU A 157 -15.25 -0.85 -4.46
CA LEU A 157 -15.57 -2.18 -5.00
C LEU A 157 -16.61 -2.94 -4.16
N ALA A 158 -16.61 -2.74 -2.85
CA ALA A 158 -17.62 -3.30 -1.93
C ALA A 158 -18.88 -2.43 -1.82
N GLU A 159 -18.98 -1.35 -2.62
CA GLU A 159 -20.08 -0.37 -2.60
C GLU A 159 -20.26 0.30 -1.22
N GLY A 160 -19.19 0.30 -0.40
CA GLY A 160 -19.09 1.02 0.85
C GLY A 160 -18.73 2.49 0.66
N LYS A 161 -18.74 3.25 1.75
CA LYS A 161 -18.39 4.66 1.78
C LYS A 161 -17.12 4.89 2.61
N SER A 162 -16.09 5.44 1.99
CA SER A 162 -14.88 5.87 2.72
C SER A 162 -15.16 7.14 3.53
N VAL A 163 -14.77 7.11 4.81
CA VAL A 163 -14.74 8.27 5.71
C VAL A 163 -13.27 8.51 6.05
N ILE A 164 -12.70 9.56 5.47
CA ILE A 164 -11.28 9.87 5.61
C ILE A 164 -11.06 10.70 6.87
N VAL A 165 -10.09 10.30 7.69
CA VAL A 165 -9.65 11.04 8.88
C VAL A 165 -8.18 11.39 8.71
N ASP A 166 -7.89 12.69 8.61
CA ASP A 166 -6.55 13.16 8.29
C ASP A 166 -5.67 13.29 9.53
N GLY A 167 -4.52 12.63 9.50
CA GLY A 167 -3.39 12.91 10.40
C GLY A 167 -2.61 14.13 9.93
N SER A 168 -2.19 14.99 10.87
CA SER A 168 -1.42 16.19 10.54
C SER A 168 0.08 15.92 10.44
N PHE A 169 0.78 16.75 9.67
CA PHE A 169 2.25 16.73 9.58
C PHE A 169 2.92 16.88 10.95
N GLU A 170 2.36 17.75 11.80
CA GLU A 170 2.87 18.05 13.15
C GLU A 170 2.73 16.84 14.09
N ASN A 171 1.73 15.98 13.88
CA ASN A 171 1.54 14.74 14.61
C ASN A 171 2.09 13.52 13.84
N ASP A 172 3.12 13.74 13.03
CA ASP A 172 3.75 12.67 12.23
C ASP A 172 2.74 11.89 11.37
N PHE A 173 1.74 12.61 10.83
CA PHE A 173 0.64 12.06 10.03
C PHE A 173 -0.21 10.99 10.75
N LYS A 174 -0.23 10.99 12.07
CA LYS A 174 -1.03 10.06 12.87
C LYS A 174 -2.35 10.69 13.30
N VAL A 175 -3.41 9.90 13.27
CA VAL A 175 -4.74 10.27 13.75
C VAL A 175 -4.82 10.09 15.25
N THR A 176 -5.43 11.05 15.97
CA THR A 176 -5.63 10.96 17.42
C THR A 176 -6.90 10.19 17.78
N PRO A 177 -7.01 9.68 19.03
CA PRO A 177 -8.24 9.02 19.51
C PRO A 177 -9.49 9.89 19.35
N GLU A 178 -9.39 11.21 19.61
CA GLU A 178 -10.51 12.17 19.51
C GLU A 178 -10.97 12.33 18.07
N GLN A 179 -10.03 12.38 17.09
CA GLN A 179 -10.34 12.44 15.68
C GLN A 179 -11.03 11.15 15.22
N LEU A 180 -10.53 9.99 15.66
CA LEU A 180 -11.15 8.71 15.35
C LEU A 180 -12.58 8.63 15.92
N GLU A 181 -12.77 8.99 17.19
CA GLU A 181 -14.06 8.93 17.86
C GLU A 181 -15.09 9.82 17.16
N ALA A 182 -14.69 11.02 16.76
CA ALA A 182 -15.55 11.96 16.02
C ALA A 182 -16.00 11.46 14.64
N ALA A 183 -15.24 10.54 14.03
CA ALA A 183 -15.54 9.99 12.70
C ALA A 183 -16.43 8.73 12.74
N ILE A 184 -16.55 8.09 13.89
CA ILE A 184 -17.38 6.87 14.04
C ILE A 184 -18.83 7.24 14.11
N THR A 185 -19.66 6.61 13.25
CA THR A 185 -21.12 6.75 13.22
C THR A 185 -21.78 5.39 13.41
N SER A 186 -23.11 5.37 13.46
CA SER A 186 -23.88 4.12 13.50
C SER A 186 -23.75 3.26 12.23
N ARG A 187 -23.20 3.81 11.14
CA ARG A 187 -22.91 3.09 9.88
C ARG A 187 -21.47 2.63 9.77
N THR A 188 -20.60 3.05 10.69
CA THR A 188 -19.19 2.64 10.65
C THR A 188 -19.08 1.15 10.89
N LYS A 189 -18.47 0.45 9.92
CA LYS A 189 -18.25 -0.99 9.97
C LYS A 189 -16.80 -1.36 10.20
N VAL A 190 -15.88 -0.64 9.57
CA VAL A 190 -14.43 -0.92 9.63
C VAL A 190 -13.66 0.36 9.87
N VAL A 191 -12.63 0.29 10.72
CA VAL A 191 -11.52 1.25 10.80
C VAL A 191 -10.31 0.61 10.13
N MET A 192 -9.72 1.28 9.14
CA MET A 192 -8.64 0.74 8.33
C MET A 192 -7.40 1.64 8.35
N PHE A 193 -6.23 1.07 8.63
CA PHE A 193 -4.95 1.79 8.62
C PHE A 193 -3.77 0.84 8.43
N ALA A 194 -2.57 1.41 8.21
CA ALA A 194 -1.30 0.69 8.18
C ALA A 194 -0.34 1.22 9.25
N SER A 195 0.41 0.31 9.89
CA SER A 195 1.55 0.64 10.76
C SER A 195 2.57 -0.48 10.71
N PRO A 196 3.81 -0.21 10.23
CA PRO A 196 4.31 1.05 9.63
C PRO A 196 3.55 1.47 8.37
N ASN A 197 3.41 2.78 8.16
CA ASN A 197 2.52 3.34 7.16
C ASN A 197 3.18 3.50 5.78
N ASN A 198 2.43 3.24 4.74
CA ASN A 198 2.65 3.68 3.37
C ASN A 198 1.56 4.72 3.04
N PRO A 199 1.90 6.03 2.84
CA PRO A 199 3.15 6.55 2.29
C PRO A 199 4.13 7.18 3.29
N THR A 200 3.75 7.43 4.54
CA THR A 200 4.44 8.37 5.44
C THR A 200 5.69 7.79 6.11
N GLY A 201 5.75 6.46 6.26
CA GLY A 201 6.73 5.80 7.11
C GLY A 201 6.48 5.99 8.61
N SER A 202 5.36 6.57 9.00
CA SER A 202 4.98 6.75 10.40
C SER A 202 4.66 5.40 11.05
N VAL A 203 4.95 5.29 12.33
CA VAL A 203 4.67 4.10 13.15
C VAL A 203 3.87 4.53 14.36
N TYR A 204 2.73 3.92 14.57
CA TYR A 204 1.98 4.09 15.81
C TYR A 204 2.68 3.35 16.95
N SER A 205 2.89 4.02 18.07
CA SER A 205 3.42 3.40 19.29
C SER A 205 2.38 2.48 19.95
N GLU A 206 2.82 1.65 20.89
CA GLU A 206 1.91 0.84 21.71
C GLU A 206 0.87 1.70 22.44
N GLU A 207 1.30 2.84 23.03
CA GLU A 207 0.42 3.76 23.74
C GLU A 207 -0.66 4.34 22.80
N GLU A 208 -0.26 4.80 21.63
CA GLU A 208 -1.18 5.35 20.61
C GLU A 208 -2.17 4.29 20.11
N LEU A 209 -1.70 3.06 19.82
CA LEU A 209 -2.59 1.98 19.36
C LEU A 209 -3.55 1.53 20.46
N ARG A 210 -3.13 1.49 21.72
CA ARG A 210 -4.02 1.21 22.87
C ARG A 210 -5.07 2.30 23.05
N ALA A 211 -4.70 3.57 22.84
CA ALA A 211 -5.65 4.67 22.91
C ALA A 211 -6.71 4.60 21.79
N LEU A 212 -6.30 4.27 20.54
CA LEU A 212 -7.25 4.02 19.45
C LEU A 212 -8.13 2.79 19.75
N ALA A 213 -7.56 1.71 20.28
CA ALA A 213 -8.30 0.51 20.66
C ALA A 213 -9.34 0.81 21.74
N ALA A 214 -9.05 1.67 22.73
CA ALA A 214 -9.99 2.09 23.76
C ALA A 214 -11.20 2.87 23.19
N VAL A 215 -11.00 3.64 22.12
CA VAL A 215 -12.11 4.26 21.38
C VAL A 215 -12.95 3.18 20.70
N ILE A 216 -12.33 2.28 19.94
CA ILE A 216 -13.00 1.22 19.18
C ILE A 216 -13.77 0.27 20.11
N ALA A 217 -13.26 0.02 21.33
CA ALA A 217 -13.92 -0.82 22.33
C ALA A 217 -15.31 -0.35 22.72
N LYS A 218 -15.60 0.95 22.61
CA LYS A 218 -16.92 1.54 22.88
C LYS A 218 -18.00 1.15 21.85
N TYR A 219 -17.60 0.61 20.69
CA TYR A 219 -18.46 0.35 19.52
C TYR A 219 -18.42 -1.13 19.13
N GLU A 220 -19.36 -1.93 19.59
CA GLU A 220 -19.38 -3.40 19.42
C GLU A 220 -19.37 -3.88 17.97
N ASN A 221 -19.90 -3.09 17.03
CA ASN A 221 -20.04 -3.45 15.62
C ASN A 221 -18.93 -2.88 14.72
N VAL A 222 -17.92 -2.22 15.29
CA VAL A 222 -16.78 -1.67 14.57
C VAL A 222 -15.61 -2.66 14.61
N TYR A 223 -15.11 -3.01 13.43
CA TYR A 223 -13.98 -3.91 13.21
C TYR A 223 -12.74 -3.11 12.83
N VAL A 224 -11.57 -3.69 13.06
CA VAL A 224 -10.28 -3.09 12.66
C VAL A 224 -9.66 -3.92 11.56
N LEU A 225 -9.21 -3.27 10.50
CA LEU A 225 -8.38 -3.86 9.46
C LEU A 225 -6.99 -3.22 9.52
N ALA A 226 -6.07 -3.89 10.20
CA ALA A 226 -4.70 -3.43 10.43
C ALA A 226 -3.77 -4.04 9.37
N ASP A 227 -3.21 -3.20 8.50
CA ASP A 227 -2.20 -3.60 7.51
C ASP A 227 -0.80 -3.45 8.11
N GLU A 228 -0.20 -4.58 8.47
CA GLU A 228 1.11 -4.66 9.13
C GLU A 228 2.20 -5.21 8.20
N ILE A 229 2.02 -5.08 6.88
CA ILE A 229 2.93 -5.65 5.87
C ILE A 229 4.38 -5.17 5.99
N TYR A 230 4.60 -4.02 6.65
CA TYR A 230 5.93 -3.44 6.88
C TYR A 230 6.52 -3.74 8.26
N GLU A 231 5.96 -4.64 9.06
CA GLU A 231 6.41 -4.90 10.44
C GLU A 231 7.92 -5.16 10.58
N TYR A 232 8.56 -5.84 9.62
CA TYR A 232 10.01 -6.10 9.60
C TYR A 232 10.85 -4.91 9.13
N ILE A 233 10.22 -3.83 8.67
CA ILE A 233 10.88 -2.59 8.27
C ILE A 233 10.41 -1.51 9.24
N ASN A 234 10.86 -1.65 10.48
CA ASN A 234 10.51 -0.80 11.62
C ASN A 234 11.81 -0.39 12.31
N PHE A 235 12.01 0.92 12.43
CA PHE A 235 13.24 1.52 12.97
C PHE A 235 13.06 2.02 14.40
N THR A 236 11.90 1.79 15.01
CA THR A 236 11.64 2.20 16.40
C THR A 236 12.37 1.28 17.36
N PRO A 237 12.95 1.80 18.46
CA PRO A 237 13.66 0.97 19.44
C PRO A 237 12.78 -0.09 20.12
N GLN A 238 11.47 0.17 20.21
CA GLN A 238 10.48 -0.71 20.84
C GLN A 238 10.06 -1.87 19.92
N GLY A 239 10.37 -1.78 18.63
CA GLY A 239 9.90 -2.73 17.62
C GLY A 239 8.44 -2.55 17.25
N HIS A 240 7.88 -3.55 16.58
CA HIS A 240 6.50 -3.52 16.11
C HIS A 240 5.52 -3.92 17.23
N PHE A 241 4.47 -3.12 17.43
CA PHE A 241 3.33 -3.48 18.25
C PHE A 241 2.10 -3.67 17.36
N SER A 242 1.40 -4.78 17.52
CA SER A 242 0.17 -5.06 16.78
C SER A 242 -1.06 -4.71 17.60
N ILE A 243 -2.00 -3.94 17.04
CA ILE A 243 -3.28 -3.64 17.67
C ILE A 243 -4.11 -4.91 17.91
N GLY A 244 -3.88 -5.98 17.14
CA GLY A 244 -4.51 -7.29 17.32
C GLY A 244 -4.19 -7.97 18.66
N SER A 245 -3.12 -7.53 19.37
CA SER A 245 -2.77 -8.01 20.71
C SER A 245 -3.59 -7.37 21.83
N VAL A 246 -4.41 -6.33 21.53
CA VAL A 246 -5.23 -5.64 22.53
C VAL A 246 -6.48 -6.45 22.83
N ALA A 247 -6.56 -7.02 24.05
CA ALA A 247 -7.55 -8.03 24.43
C ALA A 247 -9.00 -7.56 24.24
N GLU A 248 -9.28 -6.28 24.52
CA GLU A 248 -10.63 -5.69 24.50
C GLU A 248 -11.26 -5.69 23.10
N ILE A 249 -10.45 -5.74 22.06
CA ILE A 249 -10.93 -5.71 20.67
C ILE A 249 -10.40 -6.87 19.83
N HIS A 250 -9.66 -7.82 20.43
CA HIS A 250 -8.96 -8.91 19.72
C HIS A 250 -9.83 -9.61 18.67
N ASP A 251 -11.04 -10.05 19.03
CA ASP A 251 -11.95 -10.78 18.13
C ASP A 251 -12.54 -9.91 17.00
N ARG A 252 -12.29 -8.60 17.04
CA ARG A 252 -12.73 -7.61 16.04
C ARG A 252 -11.58 -7.04 15.21
N VAL A 253 -10.34 -7.50 15.44
CA VAL A 253 -9.18 -7.08 14.64
C VAL A 253 -8.87 -8.15 13.61
N VAL A 254 -8.74 -7.71 12.37
CA VAL A 254 -8.13 -8.49 11.29
C VAL A 254 -6.73 -7.92 11.05
N THR A 255 -5.71 -8.69 11.41
CA THR A 255 -4.32 -8.34 11.12
C THR A 255 -3.94 -8.89 9.75
N VAL A 256 -3.58 -8.01 8.82
CA VAL A 256 -3.08 -8.37 7.48
C VAL A 256 -1.59 -8.25 7.46
N ASN A 257 -0.93 -9.28 6.94
CA ASN A 257 0.51 -9.30 6.77
C ASN A 257 0.92 -10.13 5.55
N GLY A 258 2.21 -10.38 5.35
CA GLY A 258 2.72 -11.18 4.24
C GLY A 258 4.24 -11.16 4.16
N VAL A 259 4.76 -11.84 3.15
CA VAL A 259 6.22 -11.97 2.95
C VAL A 259 6.79 -10.98 1.93
N ALA A 260 5.93 -10.14 1.33
CA ALA A 260 6.29 -9.31 0.19
C ALA A 260 7.38 -8.28 0.49
N LYS A 261 7.35 -7.66 1.69
CA LYS A 261 8.21 -6.52 2.03
C LYS A 261 9.43 -6.93 2.84
N GLY A 262 9.23 -7.57 3.98
CA GLY A 262 10.33 -8.00 4.86
C GLY A 262 11.28 -9.04 4.26
N TYR A 263 10.84 -9.76 3.21
CA TYR A 263 11.65 -10.81 2.56
C TYR A 263 11.92 -10.55 1.07
N ALA A 264 11.64 -9.35 0.57
CA ALA A 264 11.78 -9.01 -0.86
C ALA A 264 11.08 -10.02 -1.79
N MET A 265 9.81 -10.33 -1.48
CA MET A 265 9.01 -11.36 -2.16
C MET A 265 7.76 -10.77 -2.84
N THR A 266 7.85 -9.56 -3.40
CA THR A 266 6.68 -8.88 -4.00
C THR A 266 6.06 -9.68 -5.13
N GLY A 267 6.88 -10.27 -6.01
CA GLY A 267 6.46 -11.07 -7.16
C GLY A 267 5.93 -12.47 -6.81
N TRP A 268 6.17 -12.99 -5.60
CA TRP A 268 5.70 -14.29 -5.15
C TRP A 268 4.22 -14.30 -4.78
N ARG A 269 3.64 -13.14 -4.52
CA ARG A 269 2.21 -12.96 -4.27
C ARG A 269 1.67 -13.77 -3.10
N ILE A 270 2.27 -13.66 -1.93
CA ILE A 270 1.76 -14.25 -0.67
C ILE A 270 1.52 -13.17 0.37
N GLY A 271 0.28 -13.10 0.83
CA GLY A 271 -0.17 -12.38 2.01
C GLY A 271 -1.11 -13.27 2.81
N TYR A 272 -1.46 -12.85 4.01
CA TYR A 272 -2.32 -13.62 4.89
C TYR A 272 -3.03 -12.71 5.88
N ILE A 273 -4.10 -13.24 6.47
CA ILE A 273 -4.80 -12.64 7.61
C ILE A 273 -4.66 -13.53 8.84
N GLY A 274 -4.72 -12.89 10.01
CA GLY A 274 -5.11 -13.51 11.26
C GLY A 274 -6.36 -12.82 11.77
N ALA A 275 -7.45 -13.57 12.03
CA ALA A 275 -8.75 -13.02 12.40
C ALA A 275 -9.59 -14.01 13.21
N ALA A 276 -10.64 -13.53 13.86
CA ALA A 276 -11.65 -14.40 14.45
C ALA A 276 -12.16 -15.41 13.42
N LYS A 277 -12.40 -16.65 13.87
CA LYS A 277 -12.71 -17.79 12.97
C LYS A 277 -13.85 -17.51 11.99
N TRP A 278 -14.91 -16.84 12.41
CA TRP A 278 -16.04 -16.54 11.53
C TRP A 278 -15.68 -15.56 10.41
N ILE A 279 -14.72 -14.62 10.63
CA ILE A 279 -14.18 -13.76 9.58
C ILE A 279 -13.28 -14.58 8.64
N ALA A 280 -12.40 -15.41 9.19
CA ALA A 280 -11.54 -16.30 8.41
C ALA A 280 -12.37 -17.23 7.51
N ASP A 281 -13.43 -17.84 8.04
CA ASP A 281 -14.38 -18.69 7.28
C ASP A 281 -15.06 -17.90 6.15
N GLY A 282 -15.45 -16.64 6.40
CA GLY A 282 -16.02 -15.74 5.40
C GLY A 282 -15.03 -15.44 4.28
N VAL A 283 -13.77 -15.13 4.63
CA VAL A 283 -12.69 -14.85 3.66
C VAL A 283 -12.35 -16.11 2.86
N GLU A 284 -12.25 -17.28 3.50
CA GLU A 284 -12.03 -18.54 2.79
C GLU A 284 -13.17 -18.84 1.81
N LYS A 285 -14.42 -18.64 2.22
CA LYS A 285 -15.59 -18.83 1.36
C LYS A 285 -15.56 -17.91 0.13
N LEU A 286 -15.29 -16.63 0.31
CA LEU A 286 -15.17 -15.66 -0.79
C LEU A 286 -14.01 -16.04 -1.72
N GLN A 287 -12.82 -16.27 -1.15
CA GLN A 287 -11.63 -16.63 -1.91
C GLN A 287 -11.83 -17.91 -2.75
N GLY A 288 -12.56 -18.89 -2.20
CA GLY A 288 -12.91 -20.12 -2.89
C GLY A 288 -13.74 -19.90 -4.16
N GLN A 289 -14.54 -18.83 -4.23
CA GLN A 289 -15.35 -18.49 -5.41
C GLN A 289 -14.59 -17.58 -6.40
N VAL A 290 -13.55 -16.85 -5.96
CA VAL A 290 -12.87 -15.84 -6.80
C VAL A 290 -11.57 -16.40 -7.40
N THR A 291 -10.70 -16.99 -6.56
CA THR A 291 -9.36 -17.41 -6.99
C THR A 291 -8.99 -18.84 -6.60
N SER A 292 -9.78 -19.50 -5.73
CA SER A 292 -9.35 -20.71 -5.02
C SER A 292 -8.11 -20.50 -4.16
N GLY A 293 -7.32 -21.55 -3.89
CA GLY A 293 -6.08 -21.43 -3.12
C GLY A 293 -5.00 -20.67 -3.89
N THR A 294 -4.13 -19.97 -3.17
CA THR A 294 -2.98 -19.29 -3.78
C THR A 294 -1.90 -20.27 -4.24
N GLY A 295 -0.97 -19.82 -5.09
CA GLY A 295 0.03 -20.66 -5.75
C GLY A 295 0.84 -21.56 -4.80
N SER A 296 0.80 -22.87 -5.04
CA SER A 296 1.41 -23.90 -4.18
C SER A 296 2.90 -23.68 -3.94
N ILE A 297 3.67 -23.42 -5.01
CA ILE A 297 5.12 -23.17 -4.96
C ILE A 297 5.43 -21.93 -4.13
N SER A 298 4.66 -20.85 -4.33
CA SER A 298 4.80 -19.61 -3.54
C SER A 298 4.51 -19.83 -2.06
N GLN A 299 3.55 -20.69 -1.71
CA GLN A 299 3.27 -21.04 -0.33
C GLN A 299 4.44 -21.80 0.33
N ARG A 300 5.12 -22.70 -0.40
CA ARG A 300 6.32 -23.41 0.10
C ARG A 300 7.47 -22.43 0.34
N ALA A 301 7.67 -21.48 -0.57
CA ALA A 301 8.64 -20.40 -0.40
C ALA A 301 8.29 -19.51 0.83
N ALA A 302 7.01 -19.18 1.02
CA ALA A 302 6.56 -18.40 2.17
C ALA A 302 6.76 -19.13 3.50
N LEU A 303 6.54 -20.45 3.52
CA LEU A 303 6.85 -21.27 4.70
C LEU A 303 8.34 -21.17 5.07
N ALA A 304 9.23 -21.31 4.10
CA ALA A 304 10.67 -21.17 4.31
C ALA A 304 11.05 -19.74 4.77
N ALA A 305 10.36 -18.70 4.30
CA ALA A 305 10.56 -17.33 4.76
C ALA A 305 10.17 -17.15 6.23
N ILE A 306 9.01 -17.66 6.63
CA ILE A 306 8.44 -17.48 7.98
C ILE A 306 9.21 -18.31 9.01
N THR A 307 9.57 -19.57 8.68
CA THR A 307 10.25 -20.49 9.61
C THR A 307 11.77 -20.42 9.53
N GLY A 308 12.32 -19.81 8.51
CA GLY A 308 13.76 -19.70 8.28
C GLY A 308 14.43 -18.57 9.07
N PRO A 309 15.74 -18.37 8.85
CA PRO A 309 16.51 -17.31 9.51
C PRO A 309 16.04 -15.93 9.09
N LYS A 310 16.07 -14.97 10.03
CA LYS A 310 15.64 -13.58 9.85
C LYS A 310 16.78 -12.62 9.46
N ASP A 311 18.02 -13.13 9.36
CA ASP A 311 19.21 -12.29 9.14
C ASP A 311 19.08 -11.40 7.90
N ALA A 312 18.61 -11.96 6.77
CA ALA A 312 18.43 -11.19 5.54
C ALA A 312 17.37 -10.07 5.70
N ALA A 313 16.29 -10.32 6.43
CA ALA A 313 15.30 -9.29 6.72
C ALA A 313 15.88 -8.17 7.60
N LYS A 314 16.71 -8.52 8.57
CA LYS A 314 17.41 -7.57 9.43
C LYS A 314 18.42 -6.74 8.63
N GLU A 315 19.25 -7.36 7.79
CA GLU A 315 20.20 -6.65 6.92
C GLU A 315 19.49 -5.65 5.98
N MET A 316 18.34 -6.03 5.40
CA MET A 316 17.53 -5.13 4.60
C MET A 316 16.98 -3.97 5.44
N CYS A 317 16.50 -4.22 6.65
CA CYS A 317 16.03 -3.18 7.57
C CYS A 317 17.12 -2.19 7.92
N GLU A 318 18.34 -2.66 8.25
CA GLU A 318 19.51 -1.82 8.52
C GLU A 318 19.91 -0.95 7.31
N ALA A 319 19.81 -1.49 6.09
CA ALA A 319 20.05 -0.73 4.88
C ALA A 319 18.99 0.37 4.66
N TYR A 320 17.70 0.07 4.90
CA TYR A 320 16.65 1.07 4.80
C TYR A 320 16.75 2.14 5.90
N ASP A 321 17.20 1.78 7.10
CA ASP A 321 17.45 2.75 8.17
C ASP A 321 18.54 3.74 7.77
N ARG A 322 19.67 3.28 7.23
CA ARG A 322 20.72 4.14 6.69
C ARG A 322 20.19 5.05 5.57
N ARG A 323 19.42 4.51 4.65
CA ARG A 323 18.88 5.24 3.48
C ARG A 323 17.85 6.29 3.84
N ARG A 324 16.99 6.06 4.83
CA ARG A 324 16.06 7.12 5.30
C ARG A 324 16.81 8.31 5.87
N HIS A 325 17.91 8.08 6.63
CA HIS A 325 18.74 9.16 7.12
C HIS A 325 19.43 9.93 5.99
N LEU A 326 19.95 9.23 4.98
CA LEU A 326 20.54 9.84 3.79
C LEU A 326 19.52 10.73 3.06
N VAL A 327 18.36 10.16 2.72
CA VAL A 327 17.33 10.88 1.92
C VAL A 327 16.75 12.05 2.70
N VAL A 328 16.38 11.87 3.97
CA VAL A 328 15.83 12.95 4.80
C VAL A 328 16.87 14.06 5.02
N GLY A 329 18.16 13.71 5.22
CA GLY A 329 19.23 14.69 5.31
C GLY A 329 19.32 15.55 4.04
N LEU A 330 19.36 14.92 2.86
CA LEU A 330 19.43 15.62 1.58
C LEU A 330 18.17 16.45 1.27
N LEU A 331 16.99 15.95 1.60
CA LEU A 331 15.73 16.69 1.37
C LEU A 331 15.63 17.94 2.26
N LYS A 332 16.13 17.91 3.48
CA LYS A 332 16.15 19.06 4.40
C LYS A 332 17.01 20.21 3.91
N GLU A 333 18.01 19.93 3.08
CA GLU A 333 18.86 20.96 2.45
C GLU A 333 18.15 21.65 1.27
N ILE A 334 17.03 21.12 0.79
CA ILE A 334 16.27 21.70 -0.33
C ILE A 334 15.27 22.72 0.23
N PRO A 335 15.39 24.02 -0.10
CA PRO A 335 14.48 25.05 0.38
C PRO A 335 13.02 24.74 0.03
N GLY A 336 12.12 24.80 1.01
CA GLY A 336 10.68 24.57 0.82
C GLY A 336 10.21 23.13 1.04
N PHE A 337 11.12 22.16 1.20
CA PHE A 337 10.76 20.80 1.62
C PHE A 337 10.63 20.74 3.15
N LYS A 338 9.51 20.22 3.63
CA LYS A 338 9.33 19.85 5.03
C LYS A 338 9.19 18.33 5.11
N VAL A 339 10.03 17.66 5.86
CA VAL A 339 10.04 16.20 5.94
C VAL A 339 10.26 15.72 7.37
N ASN A 340 9.39 14.81 7.83
CA ASN A 340 9.55 14.07 9.07
C ASN A 340 10.56 12.93 8.87
N MET A 341 11.18 12.44 9.95
CA MET A 341 12.00 11.24 9.89
C MET A 341 11.09 10.01 9.92
N PRO A 342 10.98 9.24 8.82
CA PRO A 342 10.15 8.03 8.82
C PRO A 342 10.63 7.02 9.86
N GLN A 343 9.71 6.41 10.58
CA GLN A 343 10.00 5.44 11.64
C GLN A 343 9.88 3.98 11.18
N GLY A 344 9.36 3.76 9.96
CA GLY A 344 9.23 2.44 9.35
C GLY A 344 8.97 2.53 7.86
N ALA A 345 8.74 1.39 7.22
CA ALA A 345 8.64 1.21 5.79
C ALA A 345 9.91 1.73 5.06
N PHE A 346 9.82 1.97 3.75
CA PHE A 346 10.93 2.53 2.97
C PHE A 346 10.45 3.74 2.13
N TYR A 347 9.83 4.71 2.81
CA TYR A 347 9.33 5.93 2.17
C TYR A 347 9.71 7.17 2.96
N ALA A 348 9.99 8.26 2.25
CA ALA A 348 9.95 9.62 2.77
C ALA A 348 8.73 10.34 2.16
N PHE A 349 8.08 11.20 2.95
CA PHE A 349 6.83 11.85 2.56
C PHE A 349 6.86 13.35 2.86
N PRO A 350 7.68 14.12 2.11
CA PRO A 350 7.80 15.56 2.31
C PRO A 350 6.54 16.33 1.89
N ASP A 351 6.20 17.37 2.66
CA ASP A 351 5.32 18.47 2.24
C ASP A 351 6.09 19.34 1.24
N ILE A 352 5.48 19.59 0.09
CA ILE A 352 6.00 20.34 -1.05
C ILE A 352 5.12 21.54 -1.41
N SER A 353 4.13 21.87 -0.58
CA SER A 353 3.18 22.96 -0.83
C SER A 353 3.82 24.33 -1.04
N TYR A 354 5.07 24.51 -0.57
CA TYR A 354 5.86 25.71 -0.83
C TYR A 354 6.02 26.03 -2.32
N TYR A 355 5.93 25.02 -3.18
CA TYR A 355 6.11 25.19 -4.62
C TYR A 355 4.80 25.45 -5.38
N PHE A 356 3.65 25.35 -4.72
CA PHE A 356 2.37 25.62 -5.36
C PHE A 356 2.22 27.11 -5.70
N GLY A 357 1.77 27.38 -6.91
CA GLY A 357 1.71 28.73 -7.51
C GLY A 357 3.01 29.19 -8.17
N LYS A 358 4.11 28.42 -8.06
CA LYS A 358 5.40 28.74 -8.73
C LYS A 358 5.44 28.21 -10.17
N THR A 359 6.38 28.73 -10.94
CA THR A 359 6.59 28.36 -12.34
C THR A 359 8.08 28.37 -12.69
N ASP A 360 8.47 27.61 -13.71
CA ASP A 360 9.78 27.71 -14.39
C ASP A 360 9.70 28.58 -15.65
N GLY A 361 8.58 29.29 -15.87
CA GLY A 361 8.30 30.08 -17.06
C GLY A 361 7.63 29.28 -18.21
N LYS A 362 7.50 27.96 -18.08
CA LYS A 362 6.84 27.07 -19.04
C LYS A 362 5.67 26.32 -18.41
N THR A 363 5.88 25.79 -17.20
CA THR A 363 4.93 24.97 -16.46
C THR A 363 4.62 25.65 -15.14
N ALA A 364 3.34 25.80 -14.82
CA ALA A 364 2.88 26.23 -13.49
C ALA A 364 2.65 24.99 -12.62
N ILE A 365 3.05 25.08 -11.35
CA ILE A 365 2.88 24.02 -10.35
C ILE A 365 1.66 24.38 -9.49
N ASN A 366 0.51 23.75 -9.73
CA ASN A 366 -0.71 24.07 -9.00
C ASN A 366 -0.92 23.15 -7.78
N ASP A 367 -0.43 21.91 -7.87
CA ASP A 367 -0.61 20.86 -6.87
C ASP A 367 0.53 19.82 -6.90
N SER A 368 0.40 18.76 -6.11
CA SER A 368 1.40 17.69 -6.05
C SER A 368 1.48 16.84 -7.32
N ASP A 369 0.40 16.74 -8.09
CA ASP A 369 0.38 16.00 -9.35
C ASP A 369 1.18 16.74 -10.42
N ASP A 370 0.95 18.05 -10.55
CA ASP A 370 1.75 18.93 -11.42
C ASP A 370 3.23 18.87 -11.03
N PHE A 371 3.53 18.95 -9.72
CA PHE A 371 4.90 18.91 -9.23
C PHE A 371 5.61 17.59 -9.57
N CYS A 372 4.99 16.45 -9.32
CA CYS A 372 5.59 15.14 -9.59
C CYS A 372 5.75 14.89 -11.10
N MET A 373 4.80 15.34 -11.92
CA MET A 373 4.91 15.26 -13.38
C MET A 373 6.00 16.17 -13.91
N TRP A 374 6.11 17.39 -13.39
CA TRP A 374 7.16 18.33 -13.73
C TRP A 374 8.54 17.78 -13.37
N LEU A 375 8.71 17.22 -12.15
CA LEU A 375 9.96 16.58 -11.75
C LEU A 375 10.34 15.41 -12.68
N LEU A 376 9.38 14.60 -13.10
CA LEU A 376 9.64 13.50 -14.01
C LEU A 376 10.17 14.01 -15.35
N ASN A 377 9.63 15.10 -15.88
CA ASN A 377 10.01 15.64 -17.19
C ASN A 377 11.31 16.46 -17.13
N GLU A 378 11.51 17.28 -16.09
CA GLU A 378 12.66 18.20 -16.00
C GLU A 378 13.89 17.59 -15.32
N ALA A 379 13.66 16.70 -14.34
CA ALA A 379 14.75 16.09 -13.56
C ALA A 379 14.95 14.59 -13.86
N PHE A 380 14.03 13.96 -14.61
CA PHE A 380 14.00 12.51 -14.82
C PHE A 380 14.01 11.72 -13.51
N VAL A 381 13.27 12.22 -12.51
CA VAL A 381 13.04 11.57 -11.22
C VAL A 381 11.54 11.30 -11.07
N ALA A 382 11.17 10.03 -10.99
CA ALA A 382 9.79 9.61 -10.78
C ALA A 382 9.49 9.48 -9.29
N THR A 383 8.54 10.26 -8.79
CA THR A 383 7.97 10.22 -7.44
C THR A 383 6.46 10.02 -7.52
N VAL A 384 5.72 10.00 -6.42
CA VAL A 384 4.25 9.85 -6.48
C VAL A 384 3.59 10.99 -5.73
N ALA A 385 2.62 11.64 -6.36
CA ALA A 385 1.84 12.71 -5.77
C ALA A 385 1.08 12.26 -4.51
N GLY A 386 1.01 13.13 -3.53
CA GLY A 386 0.35 12.87 -2.25
C GLY A 386 -1.17 12.85 -2.35
N SER A 387 -1.76 13.45 -3.40
CA SER A 387 -3.20 13.47 -3.68
C SER A 387 -3.82 12.07 -3.63
N GLY A 388 -3.19 11.08 -4.28
CA GLY A 388 -3.65 9.69 -4.28
C GLY A 388 -3.56 9.00 -2.91
N PHE A 389 -2.84 9.56 -1.95
CA PHE A 389 -2.72 9.05 -0.59
C PHE A 389 -3.57 9.84 0.43
N GLY A 390 -4.42 10.77 -0.05
CA GLY A 390 -5.21 11.65 0.81
C GLY A 390 -4.44 12.83 1.42
N ALA A 391 -3.25 13.15 0.91
CA ALA A 391 -2.41 14.26 1.40
C ALA A 391 -1.88 15.12 0.25
N PRO A 392 -2.72 15.99 -0.35
CA PRO A 392 -2.41 16.68 -1.61
C PRO A 392 -1.21 17.64 -1.52
N ASN A 393 -0.78 18.02 -0.32
CA ASN A 393 0.38 18.88 -0.12
C ASN A 393 1.72 18.13 -0.15
N CYS A 394 1.70 16.82 -0.21
CA CYS A 394 2.88 15.98 -0.06
C CYS A 394 3.25 15.25 -1.34
N MET A 395 4.43 14.62 -1.35
CA MET A 395 4.80 13.62 -2.34
C MET A 395 5.50 12.43 -1.68
N ARG A 396 5.35 11.23 -2.25
CA ARG A 396 6.04 10.03 -1.76
C ARG A 396 7.31 9.77 -2.57
N ILE A 397 8.40 9.55 -1.84
CA ILE A 397 9.70 9.12 -2.33
C ILE A 397 10.00 7.73 -1.76
N SER A 398 10.20 6.72 -2.60
CA SER A 398 10.70 5.41 -2.16
C SER A 398 12.20 5.51 -1.86
N THR A 399 12.61 5.01 -0.69
CA THR A 399 14.03 4.87 -0.31
C THR A 399 14.59 3.49 -0.66
N ALA A 400 13.79 2.63 -1.32
CA ALA A 400 14.21 1.32 -1.80
C ALA A 400 14.93 1.45 -3.16
N ALA A 401 16.11 2.07 -3.12
CA ALA A 401 17.03 2.21 -4.24
C ALA A 401 18.48 2.28 -3.71
N SER A 402 19.48 2.19 -4.59
CA SER A 402 20.87 2.29 -4.15
C SER A 402 21.19 3.71 -3.63
N ASP A 403 22.16 3.80 -2.73
CA ASP A 403 22.59 5.06 -2.13
C ASP A 403 23.02 6.08 -3.21
N GLU A 404 23.65 5.62 -4.32
CA GLU A 404 24.01 6.45 -5.46
C GLU A 404 22.79 7.02 -6.18
N ASN A 405 21.77 6.18 -6.44
CA ASN A 405 20.55 6.63 -7.09
C ASN A 405 19.75 7.60 -6.19
N LEU A 406 19.71 7.35 -4.89
CA LEU A 406 19.04 8.24 -3.92
C LEU A 406 19.73 9.61 -3.87
N THR A 407 21.07 9.64 -3.79
CA THR A 407 21.85 10.86 -3.77
C THR A 407 21.68 11.65 -5.07
N GLU A 408 21.79 10.97 -6.21
CA GLU A 408 21.63 11.59 -7.53
C GLU A 408 20.21 12.13 -7.76
N ALA A 409 19.19 11.38 -7.32
CA ALA A 409 17.80 11.85 -7.40
C ALA A 409 17.58 13.13 -6.58
N CYS A 410 18.04 13.18 -5.33
CA CYS A 410 17.93 14.37 -4.48
C CYS A 410 18.70 15.57 -5.07
N ARG A 411 19.89 15.35 -5.64
CA ARG A 411 20.65 16.38 -6.35
C ARG A 411 19.86 16.95 -7.54
N ARG A 412 19.27 16.08 -8.38
CA ARG A 412 18.45 16.50 -9.53
C ARG A 412 17.19 17.24 -9.10
N ILE A 413 16.53 16.78 -8.03
CA ILE A 413 15.37 17.49 -7.44
C ILE A 413 15.79 18.89 -7.03
N ALA A 414 16.90 19.05 -6.28
CA ALA A 414 17.39 20.34 -5.82
C ALA A 414 17.69 21.30 -7.00
N GLU A 415 18.35 20.81 -8.04
CA GLU A 415 18.65 21.60 -9.25
C GLU A 415 17.40 21.99 -10.03
N ALA A 416 16.41 21.10 -10.09
CA ALA A 416 15.15 21.40 -10.76
C ALA A 416 14.35 22.46 -10.01
N VAL A 417 14.13 22.30 -8.71
CA VAL A 417 13.30 23.24 -7.92
C VAL A 417 13.95 24.62 -7.79
N ALA A 418 15.27 24.75 -7.95
CA ALA A 418 15.94 26.03 -8.00
C ALA A 418 15.56 26.91 -9.21
N LYS A 419 14.90 26.31 -10.23
CA LYS A 419 14.37 27.04 -11.40
C LYS A 419 12.97 27.62 -11.17
N LEU A 420 12.29 27.22 -10.08
CA LEU A 420 10.93 27.66 -9.77
C LEU A 420 10.95 29.00 -9.02
N TYR A 421 10.22 30.00 -9.51
CA TYR A 421 10.13 31.36 -8.96
C TYR A 421 8.70 31.85 -8.78
#